data_472ec4e38599f3eb91267bf123d482c1
#
_entry.id   472ec4e38599f3eb91267bf123d482c1
#
_cell.length_a   1.000
_cell.length_b   1.000
_cell.length_c   1.000
_cell.angle_alpha   90.00
_cell.angle_beta   90.00
_cell.angle_gamma   90.00
#
_symmetry.space_group_name_H-M   'P 1'
#
loop_
_entity.id
_entity.type
_entity.pdbx_description
1 polymer ?
#
loop_
_entity_poly.entity_id
_entity_poly.type
_entity_poly.pdbx_seq_one_letter_code
_entity_poly.pdbx_strand_id
1 'polypeptide(L)'
;MNPMEQRFAGIFPFERGSGHFFYAGDSDLSVLMHDLKYRHYKGLAEEMGKIVAQELITTPFLSDIDMILPIPMHFLKKARRGYNQTEEIAKGIHSITGIPVKTNLRATRPHRTQTKLTFDERRNNTKGIFKVTEECELKGKHILLLDDVCTTGSTLTSAATEILQAAPTSRISLLTIGVTF
;
A
#
# COMPACT_ATOMS: atom_id res chain seq x y z
N MET A 1 -19.99 1.31 0.62
CA MET A 1 -18.66 1.64 1.13
C MET A 1 -18.20 0.49 2.01
N ASN A 2 -17.12 -0.15 1.67
CA ASN A 2 -16.57 -1.28 2.43
C ASN A 2 -15.72 -0.79 3.62
N PRO A 3 -15.30 -1.66 4.57
CA PRO A 3 -14.54 -1.24 5.76
C PRO A 3 -13.21 -0.53 5.43
N MET A 4 -12.57 -0.88 4.31
CA MET A 4 -11.36 -0.20 3.85
C MET A 4 -11.67 1.25 3.45
N GLU A 5 -12.70 1.45 2.66
CA GLU A 5 -13.13 2.79 2.21
C GLU A 5 -13.62 3.66 3.38
N GLN A 6 -14.37 3.08 4.33
CA GLN A 6 -14.83 3.81 5.53
C GLN A 6 -13.66 4.39 6.33
N ARG A 7 -12.52 3.69 6.38
CA ARG A 7 -11.32 4.14 7.11
C ARG A 7 -10.69 5.41 6.53
N PHE A 8 -10.83 5.64 5.24
CA PHE A 8 -10.23 6.79 4.54
C PHE A 8 -11.24 7.88 4.17
N ALA A 9 -12.53 7.64 4.37
CA ALA A 9 -13.58 8.60 4.05
C ALA A 9 -13.36 9.95 4.77
N GLY A 10 -13.33 11.04 4.00
CA GLY A 10 -13.09 12.39 4.51
C GLY A 10 -11.65 12.74 4.87
N ILE A 11 -10.68 11.83 4.68
CA ILE A 11 -9.25 12.08 4.96
C ILE A 11 -8.55 12.65 3.73
N PHE A 12 -8.73 12.04 2.57
CA PHE A 12 -8.24 12.49 1.26
C PHE A 12 -9.14 11.93 0.16
N PRO A 13 -9.14 12.52 -1.05
CA PRO A 13 -9.91 12.00 -2.16
C PRO A 13 -9.30 10.70 -2.69
N PHE A 14 -10.11 9.65 -2.81
CA PHE A 14 -9.76 8.38 -3.43
C PHE A 14 -10.95 7.84 -4.23
N GLU A 15 -10.69 7.02 -5.24
CA GLU A 15 -11.72 6.45 -6.11
C GLU A 15 -12.38 5.23 -5.48
N ARG A 16 -11.56 4.26 -5.04
CA ARG A 16 -12.01 3.01 -4.42
C ARG A 16 -10.93 2.40 -3.55
N GLY A 17 -11.34 1.58 -2.60
CA GLY A 17 -10.45 0.88 -1.69
C GLY A 17 -10.82 -0.60 -1.58
N SER A 18 -9.83 -1.49 -1.56
CA SER A 18 -10.03 -2.91 -1.28
C SER A 18 -9.02 -3.42 -0.28
N GLY A 19 -9.51 -4.20 0.68
CA GLY A 19 -8.70 -5.03 1.55
C GLY A 19 -9.11 -6.47 1.34
N HIS A 20 -8.14 -7.34 1.08
CA HIS A 20 -8.45 -8.73 0.71
C HIS A 20 -8.80 -9.58 1.93
N PHE A 21 -7.98 -9.54 2.96
CA PHE A 21 -8.22 -10.26 4.22
C PHE A 21 -8.50 -9.31 5.37
N PHE A 22 -9.60 -9.56 6.09
CA PHE A 22 -9.96 -8.82 7.30
C PHE A 22 -9.69 -9.70 8.52
N TYR A 23 -8.88 -9.25 9.47
CA TYR A 23 -8.48 -10.07 10.60
C TYR A 23 -8.22 -9.29 11.89
N ALA A 24 -8.40 -9.97 13.03
CA ALA A 24 -7.98 -9.47 14.33
C ALA A 24 -6.52 -9.83 14.60
N GLY A 25 -5.85 -9.09 15.48
CA GLY A 25 -4.41 -9.19 15.73
C GLY A 25 -3.88 -10.57 16.15
N ASP A 26 -4.74 -11.46 16.68
CA ASP A 26 -4.37 -12.79 17.21
C ASP A 26 -4.82 -13.96 16.30
N SER A 27 -5.07 -13.70 15.02
CA SER A 27 -5.52 -14.72 14.07
C SER A 27 -4.35 -15.41 13.36
N ASP A 28 -4.59 -16.62 12.80
CA ASP A 28 -3.62 -17.35 11.95
C ASP A 28 -3.12 -16.50 10.79
N LEU A 29 -3.97 -15.61 10.30
CA LEU A 29 -3.62 -14.67 9.25
C LEU A 29 -2.59 -13.63 9.72
N SER A 30 -2.63 -13.23 10.99
CA SER A 30 -1.58 -12.36 11.56
C SER A 30 -0.23 -13.05 11.59
N VAL A 31 -0.19 -14.35 11.82
CA VAL A 31 1.02 -15.18 11.76
C VAL A 31 1.55 -15.23 10.32
N LEU A 32 0.67 -15.49 9.35
CA LEU A 32 1.05 -15.48 7.93
C LEU A 32 1.63 -14.13 7.49
N MET A 33 0.98 -13.03 7.86
CA MET A 33 1.46 -11.68 7.55
C MET A 33 2.77 -11.33 8.28
N HIS A 34 2.98 -11.90 9.47
CA HIS A 34 4.24 -11.81 10.19
C HIS A 34 5.35 -12.62 9.48
N ASP A 35 5.05 -13.83 9.05
CA ASP A 35 5.99 -14.70 8.36
C ASP A 35 6.43 -14.11 7.01
N LEU A 36 5.53 -13.48 6.27
CA LEU A 36 5.86 -12.66 5.09
C LEU A 36 6.91 -11.58 5.41
N LYS A 37 6.91 -11.03 6.64
CA LYS A 37 7.84 -9.96 7.04
C LYS A 37 9.21 -10.49 7.50
N TYR A 38 9.29 -11.70 8.01
CA TYR A 38 10.48 -12.15 8.75
C TYR A 38 11.14 -13.44 8.25
N ARG A 39 10.44 -14.28 7.47
CA ARG A 39 10.98 -15.56 7.01
C ARG A 39 11.53 -15.58 5.58
N HIS A 40 11.73 -14.41 4.96
CA HIS A 40 12.30 -14.29 3.61
C HIS A 40 11.55 -15.05 2.48
N TYR A 41 10.24 -15.28 2.64
CA TYR A 41 9.42 -15.95 1.63
C TYR A 41 8.95 -14.98 0.52
N LYS A 42 9.90 -14.53 -0.32
CA LYS A 42 9.58 -13.66 -1.48
C LYS A 42 8.51 -14.27 -2.38
N GLY A 43 8.65 -15.58 -2.68
CA GLY A 43 7.69 -16.28 -3.51
C GLY A 43 6.27 -16.27 -2.96
N LEU A 44 6.09 -16.35 -1.65
CA LEU A 44 4.77 -16.28 -1.03
C LEU A 44 4.11 -14.91 -1.22
N ALA A 45 4.87 -13.82 -1.09
CA ALA A 45 4.36 -12.46 -1.32
C ALA A 45 3.91 -12.27 -2.77
N GLU A 46 4.69 -12.77 -3.73
CA GLU A 46 4.33 -12.73 -5.14
C GLU A 46 3.08 -13.58 -5.44
N GLU A 47 2.98 -14.81 -4.89
CA GLU A 47 1.80 -15.66 -5.06
C GLU A 47 0.54 -15.02 -4.45
N MET A 48 0.63 -14.38 -3.29
CA MET A 48 -0.49 -13.60 -2.74
C MET A 48 -0.94 -12.48 -3.69
N GLY A 49 0.02 -11.80 -4.32
CA GLY A 49 -0.30 -10.80 -5.34
C GLY A 49 -1.06 -11.39 -6.54
N LYS A 50 -0.67 -12.58 -7.01
CA LYS A 50 -1.37 -13.29 -8.10
C LYS A 50 -2.81 -13.68 -7.70
N ILE A 51 -2.99 -14.25 -6.51
CA ILE A 51 -4.32 -14.64 -6.01
C ILE A 51 -5.25 -13.44 -5.95
N VAL A 52 -4.81 -12.35 -5.33
CA VAL A 52 -5.59 -11.11 -5.23
C VAL A 52 -5.91 -10.53 -6.60
N ALA A 53 -4.96 -10.55 -7.54
CA ALA A 53 -5.20 -10.09 -8.90
C ALA A 53 -6.22 -10.95 -9.66
N GLN A 54 -6.16 -12.28 -9.52
CA GLN A 54 -7.12 -13.20 -10.14
C GLN A 54 -8.55 -12.96 -9.66
N GLU A 55 -8.74 -12.62 -8.40
CA GLU A 55 -10.07 -12.27 -7.88
C GLU A 55 -10.51 -10.88 -8.36
N LEU A 56 -9.64 -9.89 -8.28
CA LEU A 56 -9.98 -8.51 -8.63
C LEU A 56 -10.19 -8.29 -10.13
N ILE A 57 -9.55 -9.07 -11.00
CA ILE A 57 -9.71 -8.94 -12.46
C ILE A 57 -11.14 -9.29 -12.93
N THR A 58 -11.87 -10.05 -12.13
CA THR A 58 -13.29 -10.38 -12.38
C THR A 58 -14.24 -9.23 -12.02
N THR A 59 -13.71 -8.17 -11.43
CA THR A 59 -14.43 -6.98 -10.97
C THR A 59 -13.95 -5.73 -11.73
N PRO A 60 -14.70 -4.62 -11.71
CA PRO A 60 -14.22 -3.36 -12.31
C PRO A 60 -13.11 -2.67 -11.49
N PHE A 61 -12.62 -3.27 -10.41
CA PHE A 61 -11.67 -2.63 -9.49
C PHE A 61 -10.35 -2.24 -10.16
N LEU A 62 -9.85 -3.04 -11.09
CA LEU A 62 -8.56 -2.82 -11.77
C LEU A 62 -8.69 -2.25 -13.19
N SER A 63 -9.92 -2.05 -13.72
CA SER A 63 -10.17 -1.82 -15.15
C SER A 63 -9.56 -0.54 -15.74
N ASP A 64 -9.35 0.48 -14.91
CA ASP A 64 -8.85 1.81 -15.32
C ASP A 64 -7.60 2.26 -14.54
N ILE A 65 -6.88 1.30 -13.94
CA ILE A 65 -5.62 1.56 -13.24
C ILE A 65 -4.48 1.68 -14.27
N ASP A 66 -3.78 2.81 -14.26
CA ASP A 66 -2.64 3.06 -15.14
C ASP A 66 -1.34 2.46 -14.62
N MET A 67 -1.17 2.40 -13.29
CA MET A 67 0.04 1.90 -12.65
C MET A 67 -0.18 1.48 -11.20
N ILE A 68 0.69 0.57 -10.73
CA ILE A 68 0.77 0.16 -9.31
C ILE A 68 1.95 0.88 -8.67
N LEU A 69 1.68 1.59 -7.57
CA LEU A 69 2.70 2.18 -6.71
C LEU A 69 2.74 1.41 -5.39
N PRO A 70 3.68 0.48 -5.21
CA PRO A 70 3.88 -0.18 -3.93
C PRO A 70 4.45 0.81 -2.90
N ILE A 71 3.93 0.77 -1.68
CA ILE A 71 4.47 1.54 -0.56
C ILE A 71 5.94 1.18 -0.35
N PRO A 72 6.86 2.15 -0.44
CA PRO A 72 8.29 1.88 -0.31
C PRO A 72 8.66 1.62 1.15
N MET A 73 9.57 0.67 1.34
CA MET A 73 10.22 0.43 2.61
C MET A 73 11.48 1.30 2.74
N HIS A 74 11.69 1.89 3.92
CA HIS A 74 12.93 2.62 4.19
C HIS A 74 14.16 1.70 4.03
N PHE A 75 15.25 2.21 3.46
CA PHE A 75 16.42 1.42 3.07
C PHE A 75 17.03 0.60 4.23
N LEU A 76 17.05 1.12 5.46
CA LEU A 76 17.52 0.36 6.64
C LEU A 76 16.67 -0.86 6.95
N LYS A 77 15.34 -0.78 6.76
CA LYS A 77 14.45 -1.93 6.91
C LYS A 77 14.64 -2.92 5.76
N LYS A 78 14.79 -2.41 4.53
CA LYS A 78 15.03 -3.23 3.33
C LYS A 78 16.36 -3.99 3.44
N ALA A 79 17.43 -3.34 3.93
CA ALA A 79 18.73 -3.97 4.17
C ALA A 79 18.63 -5.12 5.21
N ARG A 80 17.82 -4.93 6.29
CA ARG A 80 17.62 -5.97 7.31
C ARG A 80 16.71 -7.12 6.85
N ARG A 81 15.70 -6.83 6.04
CA ARG A 81 14.72 -7.82 5.56
C ARG A 81 15.09 -8.48 4.24
N GLY A 82 16.01 -7.87 3.49
CA GLY A 82 16.44 -8.34 2.17
C GLY A 82 15.49 -7.97 1.02
N TYR A 83 14.23 -7.62 1.29
CA TYR A 83 13.24 -7.28 0.26
C TYR A 83 12.08 -6.43 0.83
N ASN A 84 11.29 -5.83 -0.07
CA ASN A 84 10.04 -5.16 0.26
C ASN A 84 8.87 -6.05 -0.15
N GLN A 85 8.07 -6.48 0.81
CA GLN A 85 6.91 -7.36 0.59
C GLN A 85 5.93 -6.76 -0.43
N THR A 86 5.67 -5.47 -0.30
CA THR A 86 4.73 -4.75 -1.16
C THR A 86 5.21 -4.72 -2.62
N GLU A 87 6.52 -4.63 -2.86
CA GLU A 87 7.10 -4.76 -4.20
C GLU A 87 6.91 -6.16 -4.77
N GLU A 88 7.05 -7.22 -3.98
CA GLU A 88 6.84 -8.60 -4.45
C GLU A 88 5.36 -8.87 -4.72
N ILE A 89 4.45 -8.38 -3.87
CA ILE A 89 2.99 -8.44 -4.11
C ILE A 89 2.65 -7.72 -5.44
N ALA A 90 3.22 -6.52 -5.66
CA ALA A 90 3.01 -5.76 -6.89
C ALA A 90 3.46 -6.53 -8.15
N LYS A 91 4.57 -7.28 -8.09
CA LYS A 91 5.02 -8.14 -9.18
C LYS A 91 4.00 -9.25 -9.48
N GLY A 92 3.44 -9.87 -8.43
CA GLY A 92 2.38 -10.86 -8.58
C GLY A 92 1.15 -10.28 -9.29
N ILE A 93 0.70 -9.09 -8.87
CA ILE A 93 -0.42 -8.39 -9.52
C ILE A 93 -0.08 -8.07 -10.98
N HIS A 94 1.11 -7.53 -11.24
CA HIS A 94 1.58 -7.22 -12.59
C HIS A 94 1.58 -8.45 -13.50
N SER A 95 2.04 -9.60 -13.01
CA SER A 95 2.14 -10.84 -13.82
C SER A 95 0.78 -11.34 -14.34
N ILE A 96 -0.32 -11.03 -13.64
CA ILE A 96 -1.68 -11.40 -14.01
C ILE A 96 -2.37 -10.32 -14.84
N THR A 97 -2.15 -9.03 -14.48
CA THR A 97 -2.93 -7.91 -15.03
C THR A 97 -2.23 -7.14 -16.14
N GLY A 98 -0.89 -7.24 -16.21
CA GLY A 98 -0.06 -6.40 -17.08
C GLY A 98 0.08 -4.94 -16.64
N ILE A 99 -0.60 -4.52 -15.54
CA ILE A 99 -0.51 -3.14 -15.04
C ILE A 99 0.92 -2.85 -14.57
N PRO A 100 1.59 -1.80 -15.10
CA PRO A 100 2.99 -1.55 -14.79
C PRO A 100 3.21 -1.19 -13.31
N VAL A 101 4.28 -1.73 -12.72
CA VAL A 101 4.74 -1.38 -11.38
C VAL A 101 5.76 -0.24 -11.49
N LYS A 102 5.54 0.81 -10.73
CA LYS A 102 6.41 2.01 -10.69
C LYS A 102 6.94 2.26 -9.29
N THR A 103 8.09 2.93 -9.19
CA THR A 103 8.79 3.23 -7.92
C THR A 103 8.99 4.73 -7.70
N ASN A 104 8.03 5.53 -8.16
CA ASN A 104 8.07 7.00 -8.07
C ASN A 104 7.85 7.55 -6.66
N LEU A 105 7.77 6.69 -5.65
CA LEU A 105 7.64 7.05 -4.25
C LEU A 105 8.84 6.49 -3.46
N ARG A 106 9.47 7.32 -2.61
CA ARG A 106 10.59 6.92 -1.73
C ARG A 106 10.28 7.20 -0.28
N ALA A 107 10.66 6.28 0.61
CA ALA A 107 10.62 6.50 2.06
C ALA A 107 11.85 7.31 2.50
N THR A 108 11.64 8.49 3.05
CA THR A 108 12.69 9.43 3.48
C THR A 108 13.16 9.17 4.91
N ARG A 109 12.29 8.57 5.75
CA ARG A 109 12.55 8.27 7.17
C ARG A 109 12.09 6.86 7.53
N PRO A 110 12.75 6.19 8.51
CA PRO A 110 12.24 4.92 9.02
C PRO A 110 10.88 5.14 9.65
N HIS A 111 9.85 4.48 9.13
CA HIS A 111 8.53 4.47 9.78
C HIS A 111 8.64 3.65 11.07
N ARG A 112 8.65 4.30 12.23
CA ARG A 112 8.50 3.65 13.52
C ARG A 112 7.01 3.39 13.74
N THR A 113 6.64 2.12 13.87
CA THR A 113 5.37 1.71 14.46
C THR A 113 5.42 2.13 15.94
N GLN A 114 4.96 3.33 16.27
CA GLN A 114 4.91 3.79 17.65
C GLN A 114 3.55 3.47 18.21
N THR A 115 3.48 2.40 18.98
CA THR A 115 2.29 1.91 19.70
C THR A 115 1.80 2.86 20.82
N LYS A 116 2.48 3.99 21.07
CA LYS A 116 2.22 4.87 22.24
C LYS A 116 1.89 6.35 21.89
N LEU A 117 1.63 6.70 20.63
CA LEU A 117 1.27 8.08 20.29
C LEU A 117 -0.23 8.30 20.24
N THR A 118 -0.68 9.48 20.70
CA THR A 118 -2.05 9.99 20.56
C THR A 118 -2.41 10.21 19.08
N PHE A 119 -3.71 10.31 18.79
CA PHE A 119 -4.22 10.47 17.41
C PHE A 119 -3.64 11.71 16.69
N ASP A 120 -3.47 12.82 17.40
CA ASP A 120 -2.92 14.07 16.86
C ASP A 120 -1.42 14.02 16.61
N GLU A 121 -0.66 13.34 17.47
CA GLU A 121 0.77 13.11 17.29
C GLU A 121 1.05 12.20 16.11
N ARG A 122 0.16 11.22 15.83
CA ARG A 122 0.26 10.35 14.64
C ARG A 122 0.06 11.14 13.35
N ARG A 123 -0.88 12.11 13.34
CA ARG A 123 -1.17 12.96 12.17
C ARG A 123 -0.01 13.92 11.85
N ASN A 124 0.68 14.43 12.86
CA ASN A 124 1.84 15.32 12.67
C ASN A 124 3.14 14.57 12.35
N ASN A 125 3.32 13.34 12.83
CA ASN A 125 4.50 12.51 12.55
C ASN A 125 4.50 11.86 11.16
N THR A 126 3.41 11.92 10.40
CA THR A 126 3.31 11.33 9.06
C THR A 126 3.75 12.30 7.95
N LYS A 127 3.92 13.59 8.22
CA LYS A 127 4.38 14.56 7.22
C LYS A 127 5.85 14.31 6.85
N GLY A 128 6.11 14.15 5.54
CA GLY A 128 7.47 14.00 4.99
C GLY A 128 8.10 12.62 5.20
N ILE A 129 7.30 11.55 5.44
CA ILE A 129 7.79 10.16 5.45
C ILE A 129 8.09 9.69 4.03
N PHE A 130 7.33 10.16 3.07
CA PHE A 130 7.48 9.83 1.65
C PHE A 130 7.86 11.06 0.85
N LYS A 131 8.46 10.81 -0.32
CA LYS A 131 8.76 11.81 -1.35
C LYS A 131 8.51 11.22 -2.73
N VAL A 132 7.78 11.95 -3.56
CA VAL A 132 7.62 11.65 -5.00
C VAL A 132 8.93 12.01 -5.71
N THR A 133 9.38 11.16 -6.64
CA THR A 133 10.65 11.35 -7.36
C THR A 133 10.47 11.84 -8.79
N GLU A 134 9.39 11.47 -9.47
CA GLU A 134 9.14 11.79 -10.88
C GLU A 134 7.67 12.19 -11.06
N GLU A 135 7.37 13.42 -10.65
CA GLU A 135 6.00 13.95 -10.59
C GLU A 135 5.28 13.91 -11.96
N CYS A 136 6.01 14.15 -13.05
CA CYS A 136 5.42 14.19 -14.40
C CYS A 136 4.84 12.83 -14.82
N GLU A 137 5.38 11.71 -14.34
CA GLU A 137 4.85 10.37 -14.63
C GLU A 137 3.52 10.09 -13.93
N LEU A 138 3.21 10.79 -12.85
CA LEU A 138 2.01 10.58 -12.04
C LEU A 138 0.83 11.45 -12.48
N LYS A 139 1.09 12.58 -13.15
CA LYS A 139 0.04 13.55 -13.53
C LYS A 139 -1.02 12.93 -14.42
N GLY A 140 -2.29 13.07 -14.03
CA GLY A 140 -3.45 12.55 -14.75
C GLY A 140 -3.62 11.03 -14.70
N LYS A 141 -2.75 10.32 -13.96
CA LYS A 141 -2.78 8.86 -13.86
C LYS A 141 -3.71 8.36 -12.77
N HIS A 142 -4.31 7.21 -13.01
CA HIS A 142 -5.02 6.47 -11.99
C HIS A 142 -4.07 5.46 -11.33
N ILE A 143 -3.72 5.73 -10.10
CA ILE A 143 -2.67 5.04 -9.35
C ILE A 143 -3.30 4.05 -8.38
N LEU A 144 -2.90 2.78 -8.44
CA LEU A 144 -3.17 1.80 -7.40
C LEU A 144 -2.07 1.89 -6.35
N LEU A 145 -2.37 2.53 -5.22
CA LEU A 145 -1.46 2.58 -4.07
C LEU A 145 -1.61 1.29 -3.27
N LEU A 146 -0.52 0.52 -3.20
CA LEU A 146 -0.51 -0.84 -2.64
C LEU A 146 0.30 -0.91 -1.35
N ASP A 147 -0.29 -1.46 -0.28
CA ASP A 147 0.42 -1.79 0.96
C ASP A 147 0.19 -3.27 1.34
N ASP A 148 1.01 -3.84 2.23
CA ASP A 148 0.83 -5.21 2.72
C ASP A 148 -0.32 -5.30 3.72
N VAL A 149 -0.34 -4.42 4.73
CA VAL A 149 -1.35 -4.41 5.81
C VAL A 149 -1.78 -3.01 6.16
N CYS A 150 -3.08 -2.77 6.13
CA CYS A 150 -3.69 -1.56 6.66
C CYS A 150 -4.13 -1.77 8.11
N THR A 151 -3.44 -1.10 9.04
CA THR A 151 -3.84 -1.02 10.46
C THR A 151 -4.62 0.26 10.72
N THR A 152 -3.97 1.37 10.95
CA THR A 152 -4.58 2.69 11.15
C THR A 152 -4.80 3.46 9.84
N GLY A 153 -4.23 3.00 8.73
CA GLY A 153 -4.24 3.70 7.45
C GLY A 153 -3.24 4.85 7.33
N SER A 154 -2.47 5.16 8.38
CA SER A 154 -1.56 6.32 8.40
C SER A 154 -0.49 6.29 7.31
N THR A 155 0.01 5.12 6.95
CA THR A 155 1.00 4.91 5.87
C THR A 155 0.40 5.30 4.51
N LEU A 156 -0.76 4.73 4.18
CA LEU A 156 -1.47 5.02 2.93
C LEU A 156 -1.90 6.48 2.85
N THR A 157 -2.41 7.06 3.94
CA THR A 157 -2.75 8.49 4.02
C THR A 157 -1.55 9.37 3.72
N SER A 158 -0.41 9.09 4.34
CA SER A 158 0.82 9.86 4.11
C SER A 158 1.30 9.79 2.66
N ALA A 159 1.29 8.59 2.08
CA ALA A 159 1.70 8.37 0.70
C ALA A 159 0.74 9.04 -0.29
N ALA A 160 -0.58 8.87 -0.09
CA ALA A 160 -1.60 9.48 -0.92
C ALA A 160 -1.54 11.02 -0.86
N THR A 161 -1.36 11.60 0.32
CA THR A 161 -1.21 13.05 0.49
C THR A 161 0.00 13.57 -0.28
N GLU A 162 1.15 12.91 -0.19
CA GLU A 162 2.37 13.29 -0.92
C GLU A 162 2.16 13.22 -2.43
N ILE A 163 1.53 12.14 -2.93
CA ILE A 163 1.23 11.98 -4.36
C ILE A 163 0.29 13.09 -4.84
N LEU A 164 -0.79 13.37 -4.13
CA LEU A 164 -1.77 14.40 -4.51
C LEU A 164 -1.20 15.82 -4.42
N GLN A 165 -0.24 16.08 -3.53
CA GLN A 165 0.49 17.35 -3.48
C GLN A 165 1.42 17.52 -4.69
N ALA A 166 2.15 16.48 -5.07
CA ALA A 166 3.10 16.50 -6.20
C ALA A 166 2.37 16.44 -7.55
N ALA A 167 1.29 15.69 -7.66
CA ALA A 167 0.51 15.47 -8.87
C ALA A 167 -1.01 15.59 -8.60
N PRO A 168 -1.56 16.80 -8.45
CA PRO A 168 -2.95 17.02 -8.03
C PRO A 168 -4.03 16.47 -8.98
N THR A 169 -3.67 16.18 -10.21
CA THR A 169 -4.58 15.61 -11.23
C THR A 169 -4.61 14.08 -11.21
N SER A 170 -3.83 13.44 -10.35
CA SER A 170 -3.85 11.98 -10.20
C SER A 170 -5.10 11.51 -9.48
N ARG A 171 -5.56 10.32 -9.83
CA ARG A 171 -6.59 9.58 -9.10
C ARG A 171 -5.94 8.46 -8.32
N ILE A 172 -6.44 8.16 -7.12
CA ILE A 172 -5.86 7.13 -6.24
C ILE A 172 -6.91 6.09 -5.91
N SER A 173 -6.59 4.83 -6.13
CA SER A 173 -7.26 3.67 -5.53
C SER A 173 -6.32 2.97 -4.55
N LEU A 174 -6.88 2.34 -3.53
CA LEU A 174 -6.14 1.72 -2.44
C LEU A 174 -6.33 0.21 -2.45
N LEU A 175 -5.23 -0.53 -2.32
CA LEU A 175 -5.27 -1.98 -2.16
C LEU A 175 -4.33 -2.41 -1.02
N THR A 176 -4.83 -3.29 -0.15
CA THR A 176 -4.01 -3.97 0.86
C THR A 176 -4.35 -5.46 0.90
N ILE A 177 -3.35 -6.28 1.21
CA ILE A 177 -3.58 -7.71 1.42
C ILE A 177 -4.35 -7.92 2.72
N GLY A 178 -3.91 -7.27 3.79
CA GLY A 178 -4.55 -7.39 5.10
C GLY A 178 -5.12 -6.07 5.62
N VAL A 179 -6.25 -6.18 6.33
CA VAL A 179 -6.85 -5.07 7.09
C VAL A 179 -7.11 -5.55 8.50
N THR A 180 -6.59 -4.83 9.50
CA THR A 180 -6.88 -5.12 10.91
C THR A 180 -8.05 -4.28 11.41
N PHE A 181 -8.85 -4.87 12.30
CA PHE A 181 -9.90 -4.17 13.02
C PHE A 181 -9.34 -3.46 14.25
#